data_a671636ab183e92751a84afd82286152
#
_entry.id   a671636ab183e92751a84afd82286152
#
_cell.length_a   1.000
_cell.length_b   1.000
_cell.length_c   1.000
_cell.angle_alpha   90.00
_cell.angle_beta   90.00
_cell.angle_gamma   90.00
#
_symmetry.space_group_name_H-M   'P 1'
#
loop_
_entity.id
_entity.type
_entity.pdbx_description
1 polymer ?
#
loop_
_entity_poly.entity_id
_entity_poly.type
_entity_poly.pdbx_seq_one_letter_code
_entity_poly.pdbx_strand_id
1 'polypeptide(L)'
;MKSYRQELWMNLPTRMGFVNITAQVMQCIKDSGVSEGIGLINAMHITASVFINDDESGLHQDYQKWLERLAPHEPTSQYLHNRTGEDNGDAHLKRQVMGREVVVAITDGQLDFGTWEQIFYGEFDGKRKKRVLVKIIGE
;
A
#
# COMPACT_ATOMS: atom_id res chain seq x y z
N MET A 1 5.83 19.77 -18.97
CA MET A 1 5.64 18.59 -18.08
C MET A 1 5.98 18.96 -16.66
N LYS A 2 5.10 18.58 -15.72
CA LYS A 2 5.30 18.76 -14.29
C LYS A 2 5.73 17.44 -13.66
N SER A 3 6.49 17.52 -12.59
CA SER A 3 6.92 16.37 -11.79
C SER A 3 6.81 16.71 -10.31
N TYR A 4 6.22 15.82 -9.54
CA TYR A 4 5.96 16.02 -8.11
C TYR A 4 6.33 14.75 -7.36
N ARG A 5 6.93 14.91 -6.17
CA ARG A 5 7.33 13.79 -5.32
C ARG A 5 6.98 14.11 -3.87
N GLN A 6 6.34 13.15 -3.20
CA GLN A 6 6.01 13.25 -1.79
C GLN A 6 6.18 11.89 -1.12
N GLU A 7 6.58 11.88 0.15
CA GLU A 7 6.58 10.69 0.98
C GLU A 7 5.47 10.77 2.01
N LEU A 8 4.72 9.68 2.15
CA LEU A 8 3.73 9.49 3.22
C LEU A 8 4.33 8.52 4.22
N TRP A 9 4.32 8.89 5.52
CA TRP A 9 4.89 8.05 6.57
C TRP A 9 3.81 7.28 7.29
N MET A 10 4.02 5.98 7.45
CA MET A 10 3.12 5.03 8.10
C MET A 10 3.82 4.41 9.30
N ASN A 11 3.07 4.26 10.40
CA ASN A 11 3.56 3.58 11.59
C ASN A 11 2.36 2.96 12.30
N LEU A 12 2.03 1.72 11.93
CA LEU A 12 0.89 1.02 12.50
C LEU A 12 1.28 0.34 13.81
N PRO A 13 0.42 0.40 14.84
CA PRO A 13 0.69 -0.21 16.14
C PRO A 13 0.51 -1.73 16.15
N THR A 14 -0.10 -2.29 15.12
CA THR A 14 -0.36 -3.73 14.99
C THR A 14 0.55 -4.34 13.94
N ARG A 15 0.76 -5.65 14.02
CA ARG A 15 1.56 -6.38 13.04
C ARG A 15 0.98 -6.27 11.63
N MET A 16 -0.33 -6.31 11.51
CA MET A 16 -1.04 -6.31 10.24
C MET A 16 -2.22 -5.33 10.28
N GLY A 17 -2.42 -4.62 9.18
CA GLY A 17 -3.54 -3.70 9.05
C GLY A 17 -3.59 -3.03 7.70
N PHE A 18 -4.71 -2.34 7.43
CA PHE A 18 -4.93 -1.60 6.19
C PHE A 18 -5.34 -0.17 6.50
N VAL A 19 -4.78 0.77 5.75
CA VAL A 19 -5.07 2.20 5.92
C VAL A 19 -5.50 2.77 4.58
N ASN A 20 -6.68 3.39 4.52
CA ASN A 20 -7.12 4.13 3.33
C ASN A 20 -6.31 5.41 3.21
N ILE A 21 -5.52 5.54 2.15
CA ILE A 21 -4.67 6.70 1.89
C ILE A 21 -5.17 7.56 0.71
N THR A 22 -6.39 7.32 0.26
CA THR A 22 -6.94 8.02 -0.92
C THR A 22 -6.92 9.54 -0.72
N ALA A 23 -7.31 10.03 0.46
CA ALA A 23 -7.34 11.47 0.73
C ALA A 23 -5.94 12.09 0.66
N GLN A 24 -4.91 11.42 1.17
CA GLN A 24 -3.53 11.90 1.10
C GLN A 24 -3.03 11.95 -0.35
N VAL A 25 -3.38 10.93 -1.15
CA VAL A 25 -3.02 10.90 -2.57
C VAL A 25 -3.73 12.03 -3.33
N MET A 26 -5.02 12.26 -3.07
CA MET A 26 -5.78 13.37 -3.66
C MET A 26 -5.13 14.72 -3.33
N GLN A 27 -4.65 14.90 -2.10
CA GLN A 27 -3.93 16.11 -1.72
C GLN A 27 -2.62 16.26 -2.52
N CYS A 28 -1.88 15.16 -2.70
CA CYS A 28 -0.66 15.18 -3.53
C CYS A 28 -0.97 15.59 -4.98
N ILE A 29 -2.04 15.10 -5.54
CA ILE A 29 -2.46 15.48 -6.90
C ILE A 29 -2.75 16.99 -6.96
N LYS A 30 -3.50 17.51 -5.99
CA LYS A 30 -3.79 18.93 -5.90
C LYS A 30 -2.49 19.76 -5.80
N ASP A 31 -1.58 19.34 -4.91
CA ASP A 31 -0.31 20.05 -4.70
C ASP A 31 0.60 19.98 -5.93
N SER A 32 0.51 18.91 -6.72
CA SER A 32 1.30 18.73 -7.94
C SER A 32 0.93 19.73 -9.04
N GLY A 33 -0.30 20.20 -9.04
CA GLY A 33 -0.83 21.06 -10.11
C GLY A 33 -1.04 20.32 -11.43
N VAL A 34 -0.94 19.01 -11.47
CA VAL A 34 -1.15 18.20 -12.68
C VAL A 34 -2.64 18.03 -12.92
N SER A 35 -3.10 18.38 -14.13
CA SER A 35 -4.48 18.17 -14.55
C SER A 35 -4.64 16.90 -15.40
N GLU A 36 -3.64 16.56 -16.19
CA GLU A 36 -3.63 15.35 -17.03
C GLU A 36 -2.31 14.63 -16.84
N GLY A 37 -2.38 13.41 -16.34
CA GLY A 37 -1.16 12.65 -16.09
C GLY A 37 -1.39 11.32 -15.41
N ILE A 38 -0.32 10.81 -14.81
CA ILE A 38 -0.34 9.58 -14.03
C ILE A 38 0.35 9.77 -12.70
N GLY A 39 -0.08 9.00 -11.71
CA GLY A 39 0.55 8.93 -10.40
C GLY A 39 0.99 7.50 -10.07
N LEU A 40 2.18 7.37 -9.51
CA LEU A 40 2.69 6.14 -8.93
C LEU A 40 2.58 6.25 -7.42
N ILE A 41 1.95 5.29 -6.79
CA ILE A 41 1.86 5.18 -5.33
C ILE A 41 2.53 3.86 -4.93
N ASN A 42 3.63 3.93 -4.20
CA ASN A 42 4.58 2.85 -4.06
C ASN A 42 4.98 2.62 -2.61
N ALA A 43 4.73 1.41 -2.10
CA ALA A 43 5.23 1.01 -0.78
C ALA A 43 6.74 0.80 -0.85
N MET A 44 7.49 1.57 -0.05
CA MET A 44 8.96 1.59 -0.07
C MET A 44 9.57 0.62 0.95
N HIS A 45 8.81 -0.36 1.40
CA HIS A 45 9.30 -1.39 2.31
C HIS A 45 8.83 -2.77 1.85
N ILE A 46 9.72 -3.74 1.95
CA ILE A 46 9.53 -5.10 1.42
C ILE A 46 8.50 -5.94 2.18
N THR A 47 7.92 -5.41 3.26
CA THR A 47 6.86 -6.06 4.04
C THR A 47 5.57 -5.25 4.08
N ALA A 48 5.46 -4.28 3.18
CA ALA A 48 4.27 -3.43 3.03
C ALA A 48 3.79 -3.41 1.57
N SER A 49 2.59 -2.94 1.33
CA SER A 49 1.93 -2.97 0.03
C SER A 49 1.11 -1.70 -0.19
N VAL A 50 0.88 -1.36 -1.45
CA VAL A 50 -0.17 -0.42 -1.87
C VAL A 50 -1.07 -1.15 -2.86
N PHE A 51 -2.37 -1.07 -2.66
CA PHE A 51 -3.34 -1.72 -3.54
C PHE A 51 -4.62 -0.88 -3.63
N ILE A 52 -5.47 -1.18 -4.60
CA ILE A 52 -6.73 -0.49 -4.84
C ILE A 52 -7.87 -1.49 -4.77
N ASN A 53 -8.86 -1.22 -3.94
CA ASN A 53 -10.11 -1.97 -3.87
C ASN A 53 -11.14 -1.18 -3.05
N ASP A 54 -12.27 -1.81 -2.74
CA ASP A 54 -13.35 -1.22 -1.98
C ASP A 54 -12.97 -1.02 -0.51
N ASP A 55 -13.45 0.05 0.09
CA ASP A 55 -13.31 0.33 1.52
C ASP A 55 -14.54 -0.22 2.26
N GLU A 56 -14.50 -1.53 2.56
CA GLU A 56 -15.59 -2.21 3.26
C GLU A 56 -15.00 -3.15 4.31
N SER A 57 -15.49 -3.06 5.55
CA SER A 57 -14.87 -3.74 6.69
C SER A 57 -14.88 -5.26 6.59
N GLY A 58 -15.93 -5.85 6.02
CA GLY A 58 -16.01 -7.29 5.80
C GLY A 58 -14.97 -7.77 4.80
N LEU A 59 -14.77 -7.01 3.71
CA LEU A 59 -13.74 -7.30 2.73
C LEU A 59 -12.33 -7.24 3.34
N HIS A 60 -12.08 -6.26 4.21
CA HIS A 60 -10.79 -6.14 4.89
C HIS A 60 -10.53 -7.34 5.81
N GLN A 61 -11.56 -7.83 6.50
CA GLN A 61 -11.46 -9.04 7.31
C GLN A 61 -11.20 -10.27 6.44
N ASP A 62 -11.86 -10.35 5.28
CA ASP A 62 -11.62 -11.41 4.30
C ASP A 62 -10.18 -11.40 3.80
N TYR A 63 -9.59 -10.24 3.52
CA TYR A 63 -8.18 -10.13 3.17
C TYR A 63 -7.27 -10.71 4.26
N GLN A 64 -7.52 -10.35 5.51
CA GLN A 64 -6.71 -10.83 6.63
C GLN A 64 -6.76 -12.36 6.74
N LYS A 65 -7.94 -12.93 6.64
CA LYS A 65 -8.11 -14.39 6.70
C LYS A 65 -7.46 -15.08 5.51
N TRP A 66 -7.65 -14.53 4.31
CA TRP A 66 -7.09 -15.07 3.10
C TRP A 66 -5.57 -15.05 3.12
N LEU A 67 -4.97 -13.94 3.53
CA LEU A 67 -3.52 -13.81 3.62
C LEU A 67 -2.92 -14.73 4.68
N GLU A 68 -3.60 -14.92 5.82
CA GLU A 68 -3.15 -15.86 6.84
C GLU A 68 -3.27 -17.33 6.37
N ARG A 69 -4.22 -17.64 5.50
CA ARG A 69 -4.27 -18.98 4.88
C ARG A 69 -3.16 -19.19 3.86
N LEU A 70 -2.82 -18.17 3.08
CA LEU A 70 -1.76 -18.27 2.07
C LEU A 70 -0.37 -18.29 2.69
N ALA A 71 -0.14 -17.47 3.70
CA ALA A 71 1.15 -17.32 4.36
C ALA A 71 0.92 -17.10 5.86
N PRO A 72 0.62 -18.18 6.64
CA PRO A 72 0.39 -18.05 8.08
C PRO A 72 1.62 -17.49 8.78
N HIS A 73 1.41 -16.58 9.74
CA HIS A 73 2.51 -16.05 10.54
C HIS A 73 3.11 -17.16 11.43
N GLU A 74 2.26 -17.96 12.07
CA GLU A 74 2.68 -19.05 12.95
C GLU A 74 2.56 -20.41 12.26
N PRO A 75 3.46 -21.35 12.51
CA PRO A 75 4.71 -21.19 13.28
C PRO A 75 5.76 -20.45 12.46
N THR A 76 6.48 -19.52 13.08
CA THR A 76 7.51 -18.72 12.39
C THR A 76 8.64 -19.59 11.83
N SER A 77 8.88 -20.73 12.44
CA SER A 77 9.94 -21.67 12.02
C SER A 77 9.68 -22.34 10.67
N GLN A 78 8.47 -22.24 10.13
CA GLN A 78 8.16 -22.82 8.81
C GLN A 78 8.85 -22.09 7.65
N TYR A 79 9.32 -20.86 7.87
CA TYR A 79 9.92 -20.04 6.82
C TYR A 79 11.45 -20.08 6.87
N LEU A 80 12.06 -20.38 5.73
CA LEU A 80 13.53 -20.40 5.63
C LEU A 80 14.12 -19.02 5.90
N HIS A 81 13.41 -17.93 5.53
CA HIS A 81 13.82 -16.56 5.80
C HIS A 81 14.05 -16.32 7.29
N ASN A 82 13.23 -16.93 8.14
CA ASN A 82 13.27 -16.70 9.58
C ASN A 82 14.47 -17.38 10.27
N ARG A 83 15.25 -18.20 9.54
CA ARG A 83 16.50 -18.78 10.06
C ARG A 83 17.54 -17.73 10.42
N THR A 84 17.43 -16.53 9.88
CA THR A 84 18.34 -15.41 10.15
C THR A 84 18.03 -14.67 11.45
N GLY A 85 17.08 -15.15 12.24
CA GLY A 85 16.62 -14.49 13.46
C GLY A 85 15.41 -13.57 13.23
N GLU A 86 14.91 -13.50 12.01
CA GLU A 86 13.70 -12.74 11.68
C GLU A 86 12.43 -13.53 12.01
N ASP A 87 11.28 -12.84 12.05
CA ASP A 87 9.98 -13.44 12.29
C ASP A 87 8.94 -13.04 11.21
N ASN A 88 9.39 -12.52 10.09
CA ASN A 88 8.55 -11.82 9.12
C ASN A 88 8.55 -12.44 7.72
N GLY A 89 8.89 -13.72 7.59
CA GLY A 89 8.85 -14.41 6.31
C GLY A 89 7.47 -14.36 5.66
N ASP A 90 6.41 -14.50 6.46
CA ASP A 90 5.04 -14.38 5.99
C ASP A 90 4.72 -12.99 5.43
N ALA A 91 5.27 -11.95 6.06
CA ALA A 91 5.03 -10.56 5.62
C ALA A 91 5.61 -10.30 4.22
N HIS A 92 6.78 -10.86 3.92
CA HIS A 92 7.36 -10.77 2.57
C HIS A 92 6.47 -11.44 1.52
N LEU A 93 5.88 -12.59 1.86
CA LEU A 93 4.99 -13.31 0.95
C LEU A 93 3.66 -12.59 0.78
N LYS A 94 3.09 -12.03 1.84
CA LYS A 94 1.88 -11.22 1.78
C LYS A 94 2.08 -9.99 0.90
N ARG A 95 3.20 -9.27 1.07
CA ARG A 95 3.59 -8.15 0.20
C ARG A 95 3.69 -8.60 -1.26
N GLN A 96 4.29 -9.75 -1.51
CA GLN A 96 4.46 -10.25 -2.88
C GLN A 96 3.12 -10.51 -3.56
N VAL A 97 2.14 -11.02 -2.81
CA VAL A 97 0.79 -11.29 -3.32
C VAL A 97 0.00 -9.99 -3.53
N MET A 98 0.06 -9.07 -2.58
CA MET A 98 -0.72 -7.83 -2.61
C MET A 98 -0.13 -6.76 -3.54
N GLY A 99 1.17 -6.83 -3.79
CA GLY A 99 1.85 -5.94 -4.71
C GLY A 99 2.55 -4.77 -4.04
N ARG A 100 3.47 -4.17 -4.79
CA ARG A 100 4.33 -3.06 -4.34
C ARG A 100 3.69 -1.70 -4.56
N GLU A 101 3.05 -1.50 -5.74
CA GLU A 101 2.60 -0.19 -6.18
C GLU A 101 1.33 -0.27 -7.01
N VAL A 102 0.72 0.89 -7.16
CA VAL A 102 -0.36 1.10 -8.11
C VAL A 102 -0.03 2.32 -8.97
N VAL A 103 -0.54 2.32 -10.20
CA VAL A 103 -0.52 3.47 -11.09
C VAL A 103 -1.95 3.94 -11.27
N VAL A 104 -2.17 5.25 -11.13
CA VAL A 104 -3.50 5.85 -11.22
C VAL A 104 -3.51 6.89 -12.33
N ALA A 105 -4.64 6.99 -13.03
CA ALA A 105 -4.86 8.07 -13.99
C ALA A 105 -5.30 9.33 -13.25
N ILE A 106 -4.82 10.48 -13.75
CA ILE A 106 -5.24 11.82 -13.32
C ILE A 106 -5.90 12.50 -14.50
N THR A 107 -7.16 12.88 -14.34
CA THR A 107 -7.97 13.54 -15.36
C THR A 107 -8.65 14.75 -14.74
N ASP A 108 -8.55 15.91 -15.37
CA ASP A 108 -9.11 17.15 -14.86
C ASP A 108 -8.67 17.46 -13.42
N GLY A 109 -7.43 17.13 -13.07
CA GLY A 109 -6.86 17.38 -11.76
C GLY A 109 -7.34 16.47 -10.65
N GLN A 110 -7.97 15.36 -10.99
CA GLN A 110 -8.56 14.42 -10.01
C GLN A 110 -8.21 12.98 -10.35
N LEU A 111 -8.32 12.10 -9.35
CA LEU A 111 -8.25 10.65 -9.57
C LEU A 111 -9.38 10.22 -10.50
N ASP A 112 -9.01 9.57 -11.59
CA ASP A 112 -9.98 9.00 -12.53
C ASP A 112 -10.26 7.55 -12.12
N PHE A 113 -11.19 7.42 -11.17
CA PHE A 113 -11.47 6.16 -10.47
C PHE A 113 -12.85 5.60 -10.80
N GLY A 114 -12.96 4.29 -10.72
CA GLY A 114 -14.26 3.62 -10.61
C GLY A 114 -14.93 3.97 -9.29
N THR A 115 -16.23 3.77 -9.22
CA THR A 115 -17.08 4.23 -8.11
C THR A 115 -16.58 3.77 -6.73
N TRP A 116 -16.05 2.56 -6.63
CA TRP A 116 -15.68 1.94 -5.35
C TRP A 116 -14.17 1.80 -5.14
N GLU A 117 -13.37 2.35 -6.06
CA GLU A 117 -11.92 2.26 -5.95
C GLU A 117 -11.39 3.22 -4.89
N GLN A 118 -10.64 2.67 -3.94
CA GLN A 118 -9.93 3.41 -2.91
C GLN A 118 -8.49 2.89 -2.83
N ILE A 119 -7.56 3.75 -2.49
CA ILE A 119 -6.14 3.40 -2.38
C ILE A 119 -5.84 3.03 -0.94
N PHE A 120 -5.23 1.87 -0.74
CA PHE A 120 -4.86 1.36 0.59
C PHE A 120 -3.36 1.15 0.72
N TYR A 121 -2.88 1.44 1.91
CA TYR A 121 -1.60 0.95 2.40
C TYR A 121 -1.85 -0.34 3.20
N GLY A 122 -1.15 -1.41 2.83
CA GLY A 122 -1.20 -2.68 3.55
C GLY A 122 0.07 -2.90 4.37
N GLU A 123 -0.09 -3.16 5.67
CA GLU A 123 1.00 -3.44 6.59
C GLU A 123 0.99 -4.91 6.97
N PHE A 124 2.15 -5.59 6.85
CA PHE A 124 2.26 -7.00 7.21
C PHE A 124 3.33 -7.27 8.25
N ASP A 125 4.11 -6.26 8.64
CA ASP A 125 5.16 -6.33 9.66
C ASP A 125 5.25 -4.98 10.39
N GLY A 126 4.21 -4.65 11.13
CA GLY A 126 4.00 -3.36 11.75
C GLY A 126 4.93 -3.04 12.92
N LYS A 127 4.59 -1.98 13.65
CA LYS A 127 5.35 -1.45 14.79
C LYS A 127 6.70 -0.85 14.38
N ARG A 128 6.83 -0.46 13.12
CA ARG A 128 8.00 0.26 12.60
C ARG A 128 7.57 1.27 11.56
N LYS A 129 8.37 2.32 11.44
CA LYS A 129 8.11 3.41 10.52
C LYS A 129 8.46 3.00 9.09
N LYS A 130 7.50 3.19 8.18
CA LYS A 130 7.66 2.88 6.75
C LYS A 130 7.11 4.03 5.93
N ARG A 131 7.55 4.14 4.68
CA ARG A 131 7.11 5.22 3.81
C ARG A 131 6.44 4.70 2.54
N VAL A 132 5.53 5.53 2.03
CA VAL A 132 4.90 5.36 0.73
C VAL A 132 5.36 6.53 -0.14
N LEU A 133 5.93 6.21 -1.30
CA LEU A 133 6.32 7.23 -2.27
C LEU A 133 5.15 7.54 -3.18
N VAL A 134 4.84 8.83 -3.32
CA VAL A 134 3.91 9.32 -4.33
C VAL A 134 4.71 10.09 -5.36
N LYS A 135 4.66 9.65 -6.62
CA LYS A 135 5.31 10.30 -7.75
C LYS A 135 4.28 10.60 -8.81
N ILE A 136 4.17 11.87 -9.20
CA ILE A 136 3.16 12.33 -10.16
C ILE A 136 3.86 13.02 -11.31
N ILE A 137 3.50 12.68 -12.55
CA ILE A 137 3.98 13.35 -13.74
C ILE A 137 2.81 13.65 -14.67
N GLY A 138 2.89 14.77 -15.37
CA GLY A 138 1.87 15.18 -16.34
C GLY A 138 1.92 16.66 -16.69
N GLU A 139 0.84 17.12 -17.27
CA GLU A 139 0.67 18.53 -17.65
C GLU A 139 -0.25 19.27 -16.69
#